data_2c2c218aabe967e4fc17985897027e25
#
_entry.id   2c2c218aabe967e4fc17985897027e25
#
_cell.length_a   1.000
_cell.length_b   1.000
_cell.length_c   1.000
_cell.angle_alpha   90.00
_cell.angle_beta   90.00
_cell.angle_gamma   90.00
#
_symmetry.space_group_name_H-M   'P 1'
#
loop_
_entity.id
_entity.type
_entity.pdbx_description
1 polymer ?
#
loop_
_entity_poly.entity_id
_entity_poly.type
_entity_poly.pdbx_seq_one_letter_code
_entity_poly.pdbx_strand_id
1 'polypeptide(L)'
;MTLWGRYEHAGSVGFGTIDGDAVAVHEGDMFAAAKPSGETVALSDVKLLMPSEPTKMIALWNNFHALAAKLEVPEPKEPLYLLKGNNSFLGPNETVRRPESYDGKVVYEGELGIVIGKEATNVPEAEAEKHIFGYTCINDITAAELINKDKTFAQWVRAKSFDTFGVFGPYIATGLDPATLTVKTVLNGAERQNYAISDMIFPAPRLVSLISHDMTLMPGDVICCGTSLGVGSMKEPSNTVEVTIEGIGTLANVFQ
;
A
#
# COMPACT_ATOMS: atom_id res chain seq x y z
N MET A 1 -19.38 2.87 -3.08
CA MET A 1 -18.12 2.10 -2.97
C MET A 1 -17.99 1.22 -4.21
N THR A 2 -16.84 1.27 -4.89
CA THR A 2 -16.51 0.43 -6.05
C THR A 2 -15.11 -0.11 -5.89
N LEU A 3 -14.90 -1.39 -6.19
CA LEU A 3 -13.59 -2.03 -6.19
C LEU A 3 -13.03 -2.05 -7.61
N TRP A 4 -11.83 -1.55 -7.81
CA TRP A 4 -11.11 -1.56 -9.08
C TRP A 4 -9.93 -2.52 -9.00
N GLY A 5 -9.79 -3.38 -10.01
CA GLY A 5 -8.67 -4.32 -10.11
C GLY A 5 -8.03 -4.31 -11.48
N ARG A 6 -6.72 -4.55 -11.51
CA ARG A 6 -5.97 -4.91 -12.73
C ARG A 6 -5.73 -6.41 -12.73
N TYR A 7 -5.77 -6.99 -13.90
CA TYR A 7 -5.66 -8.44 -14.04
C TYR A 7 -5.02 -8.83 -15.37
N GLU A 8 -4.50 -10.04 -15.41
CA GLU A 8 -4.12 -10.75 -16.65
C GLU A 8 -5.14 -11.84 -16.91
N HIS A 9 -5.66 -11.89 -18.14
CA HIS A 9 -6.55 -12.92 -18.64
C HIS A 9 -6.19 -13.27 -20.08
N ALA A 10 -6.02 -14.57 -20.37
CA ALA A 10 -5.66 -15.08 -21.71
C ALA A 10 -4.45 -14.36 -22.36
N GLY A 11 -3.45 -13.97 -21.54
CA GLY A 11 -2.23 -13.30 -22.00
C GLY A 11 -2.38 -11.79 -22.26
N SER A 12 -3.53 -11.22 -21.94
CA SER A 12 -3.78 -9.77 -22.05
C SER A 12 -3.98 -9.15 -20.68
N VAL A 13 -3.43 -7.95 -20.48
CA VAL A 13 -3.65 -7.16 -19.26
C VAL A 13 -4.87 -6.27 -19.45
N GLY A 14 -5.79 -6.31 -18.48
CA GLY A 14 -6.98 -5.49 -18.42
C GLY A 14 -7.22 -4.91 -17.04
N PHE A 15 -8.26 -4.10 -16.92
CA PHE A 15 -8.76 -3.59 -15.65
C PHE A 15 -10.30 -3.55 -15.67
N GLY A 16 -10.88 -3.51 -14.49
CA GLY A 16 -12.33 -3.45 -14.37
C GLY A 16 -12.77 -3.30 -12.92
N THR A 17 -14.07 -3.29 -12.74
CA THR A 17 -14.68 -3.27 -11.40
C THR A 17 -15.04 -4.68 -10.96
N ILE A 18 -14.82 -4.95 -9.67
CA ILE A 18 -15.10 -6.26 -9.07
C ILE A 18 -16.52 -6.25 -8.50
N ASP A 19 -17.32 -7.22 -8.89
CA ASP A 19 -18.69 -7.44 -8.37
C ASP A 19 -18.86 -8.93 -8.05
N GLY A 20 -18.82 -9.25 -6.76
CA GLY A 20 -18.79 -10.64 -6.31
C GLY A 20 -17.62 -11.43 -6.89
N ASP A 21 -17.92 -12.51 -7.60
CA ASP A 21 -16.92 -13.40 -8.23
C ASP A 21 -16.63 -13.03 -9.70
N ALA A 22 -16.94 -11.81 -10.13
CA ALA A 22 -16.79 -11.36 -11.49
C ALA A 22 -16.04 -10.02 -11.60
N VAL A 23 -15.36 -9.85 -12.72
CA VAL A 23 -14.76 -8.59 -13.16
C VAL A 23 -15.60 -8.03 -14.29
N ALA A 24 -16.25 -6.89 -14.07
CA ALA A 24 -16.85 -6.12 -15.16
C ALA A 24 -15.74 -5.35 -15.89
N VAL A 25 -15.45 -5.75 -17.11
CA VAL A 25 -14.31 -5.24 -17.90
C VAL A 25 -14.52 -3.78 -18.30
N HIS A 26 -13.48 -2.99 -18.20
CA HIS A 26 -13.47 -1.58 -18.60
C HIS A 26 -12.39 -1.34 -19.66
N GLU A 27 -12.63 -0.32 -20.48
CA GLU A 27 -11.72 0.22 -21.50
C GLU A 27 -11.29 1.65 -21.16
N GLY A 28 -10.22 2.11 -21.80
CA GLY A 28 -9.69 3.46 -21.62
C GLY A 28 -8.65 3.54 -20.52
N ASP A 29 -8.69 4.59 -19.72
CA ASP A 29 -7.78 4.83 -18.60
C ASP A 29 -8.55 4.80 -17.29
N MET A 30 -8.13 3.94 -16.36
CA MET A 30 -8.76 3.75 -15.04
C MET A 30 -8.90 5.08 -14.29
N PHE A 31 -7.92 5.98 -14.41
CA PHE A 31 -7.86 7.24 -13.65
C PHE A 31 -8.51 8.44 -14.36
N ALA A 32 -8.88 8.30 -15.64
CA ALA A 32 -9.41 9.43 -16.41
C ALA A 32 -10.76 9.15 -17.05
N ALA A 33 -10.87 8.15 -17.90
CA ALA A 33 -12.02 7.95 -18.76
C ALA A 33 -12.41 6.48 -18.93
N ALA A 34 -12.38 5.73 -17.83
CA ALA A 34 -12.81 4.33 -17.82
C ALA A 34 -14.28 4.19 -18.25
N LYS A 35 -14.56 3.26 -19.17
CA LYS A 35 -15.90 2.95 -19.64
C LYS A 35 -16.14 1.45 -19.58
N PRO A 36 -17.32 1.00 -19.09
CA PRO A 36 -17.67 -0.43 -19.17
C PRO A 36 -17.65 -0.88 -20.64
N SER A 37 -16.98 -2.00 -20.92
CA SER A 37 -16.97 -2.63 -22.25
C SER A 37 -18.27 -3.41 -22.53
N GLY A 38 -19.00 -3.77 -21.49
CA GLY A 38 -20.12 -4.72 -21.52
C GLY A 38 -19.71 -6.18 -21.35
N GLU A 39 -18.41 -6.45 -21.28
CA GLU A 39 -17.88 -7.80 -21.05
C GLU A 39 -17.71 -8.08 -19.56
N THR A 40 -17.78 -9.35 -19.19
CA THR A 40 -17.55 -9.84 -17.83
C THR A 40 -16.68 -11.08 -17.87
N VAL A 41 -15.71 -11.18 -16.96
CA VAL A 41 -14.81 -12.33 -16.79
C VAL A 41 -14.92 -12.85 -15.36
N ALA A 42 -14.91 -14.16 -15.16
CA ALA A 42 -14.91 -14.72 -13.82
C ALA A 42 -13.60 -14.38 -13.09
N LEU A 43 -13.69 -13.96 -11.82
CA LEU A 43 -12.53 -13.61 -11.00
C LEU A 43 -11.58 -14.80 -10.80
N SER A 44 -12.10 -16.04 -10.85
CA SER A 44 -11.30 -17.28 -10.82
C SER A 44 -10.43 -17.50 -12.04
N ASP A 45 -10.76 -16.87 -13.17
CA ASP A 45 -10.10 -17.09 -14.46
C ASP A 45 -9.02 -16.04 -14.75
N VAL A 46 -8.85 -15.08 -13.83
CA VAL A 46 -7.87 -14.01 -13.97
C VAL A 46 -6.74 -14.13 -12.93
N LYS A 47 -5.55 -13.71 -13.32
CA LYS A 47 -4.47 -13.42 -12.37
C LYS A 47 -4.56 -11.95 -11.97
N LEU A 48 -4.83 -11.68 -10.70
CA LEU A 48 -4.77 -10.31 -10.18
C LEU A 48 -3.33 -9.77 -10.25
N LEU A 49 -3.19 -8.54 -10.65
CA LEU A 49 -1.95 -7.79 -10.72
C LEU A 49 -1.95 -6.68 -9.67
N MET A 50 -0.83 -5.95 -9.54
CA MET A 50 -0.83 -4.67 -8.83
C MET A 50 -1.97 -3.80 -9.37
N PRO A 51 -2.82 -3.22 -8.51
CA PRO A 51 -4.02 -2.54 -8.99
C PRO A 51 -3.74 -1.20 -9.70
N SER A 52 -2.52 -0.67 -9.61
CA SER A 52 -1.99 0.44 -10.42
C SER A 52 -0.55 0.18 -10.85
N GLU A 53 0.00 1.05 -11.72
CA GLU A 53 1.42 1.06 -12.09
C GLU A 53 2.03 2.38 -11.61
N PRO A 54 2.42 2.49 -10.34
CA PRO A 54 2.90 3.74 -9.78
C PRO A 54 4.24 4.15 -10.38
N THR A 55 4.42 5.46 -10.63
CA THR A 55 5.73 6.01 -10.96
C THR A 55 6.62 6.06 -9.73
N LYS A 56 6.00 6.13 -8.54
CA LYS A 56 6.67 6.08 -7.23
C LYS A 56 5.71 5.58 -6.15
N MET A 57 6.31 5.00 -5.12
CA MET A 57 5.64 4.64 -3.87
C MET A 57 6.33 5.39 -2.74
N ILE A 58 5.56 6.16 -1.98
CA ILE A 58 6.01 6.99 -0.88
C ILE A 58 5.59 6.31 0.41
N ALA A 59 6.53 5.97 1.28
CA ALA A 59 6.24 5.28 2.53
C ALA A 59 6.50 6.21 3.73
N LEU A 60 5.55 6.27 4.66
CA LEU A 60 5.63 7.11 5.84
C LEU A 60 6.18 6.35 7.03
N TRP A 61 6.92 7.07 7.88
CA TRP A 61 7.32 6.63 9.21
C TRP A 61 6.68 7.52 10.27
N ASN A 62 6.31 6.91 11.42
CA ASN A 62 5.79 7.62 12.60
C ASN A 62 4.53 8.45 12.33
N ASN A 63 3.55 7.88 11.63
CA ASN A 63 2.29 8.55 11.30
C ASN A 63 1.10 8.10 12.16
N PHE A 64 1.34 7.42 13.30
CA PHE A 64 0.29 6.95 14.22
C PHE A 64 0.60 7.35 15.66
N HIS A 65 -0.38 7.95 16.36
CA HIS A 65 -0.26 8.38 17.74
C HIS A 65 0.14 7.23 18.68
N ALA A 66 -0.52 6.06 18.56
CA ALA A 66 -0.23 4.90 19.40
C ALA A 66 1.21 4.38 19.21
N LEU A 67 1.74 4.41 17.98
CA LEU A 67 3.12 3.99 17.72
C LEU A 67 4.13 4.98 18.26
N ALA A 68 3.92 6.29 18.04
CA ALA A 68 4.77 7.35 18.58
C ALA A 68 4.86 7.27 20.11
N ALA A 69 3.72 7.09 20.78
CA ALA A 69 3.66 6.93 22.22
C ALA A 69 4.40 5.68 22.71
N LYS A 70 4.24 4.53 22.03
CA LYS A 70 4.94 3.29 22.40
C LYS A 70 6.45 3.36 22.22
N LEU A 71 6.91 4.07 21.18
CA LEU A 71 8.34 4.23 20.91
C LEU A 71 8.98 5.37 21.72
N GLU A 72 8.17 6.14 22.47
CA GLU A 72 8.59 7.31 23.23
C GLU A 72 9.29 8.35 22.33
N VAL A 73 8.81 8.48 21.07
CA VAL A 73 9.29 9.49 20.12
C VAL A 73 8.27 10.62 19.98
N PRO A 74 8.71 11.86 19.73
CA PRO A 74 7.79 12.96 19.49
C PRO A 74 6.97 12.74 18.21
N GLU A 75 5.73 13.20 18.21
CA GLU A 75 4.94 13.29 16.99
C GLU A 75 5.60 14.28 16.02
N PRO A 76 5.74 13.91 14.74
CA PRO A 76 6.37 14.77 13.77
C PRO A 76 5.49 15.97 13.44
N LYS A 77 6.10 17.13 13.14
CA LYS A 77 5.38 18.33 12.70
C LYS A 77 5.07 18.31 11.21
N GLU A 78 5.81 17.51 10.46
CA GLU A 78 5.71 17.30 9.01
C GLU A 78 5.80 15.80 8.70
N PRO A 79 5.23 15.30 7.60
CA PRO A 79 5.33 13.90 7.26
C PRO A 79 6.78 13.45 7.08
N LEU A 80 7.16 12.37 7.76
CA LEU A 80 8.46 11.73 7.61
C LEU A 80 8.32 10.61 6.59
N TYR A 81 8.91 10.75 5.42
CA TYR A 81 8.74 9.79 4.35
C TYR A 81 10.03 9.44 3.61
N LEU A 82 9.96 8.35 2.88
CA LEU A 82 10.97 7.85 1.97
C LEU A 82 10.30 7.37 0.67
N LEU A 83 11.08 7.22 -0.39
CA LEU A 83 10.65 6.57 -1.62
C LEU A 83 11.07 5.11 -1.60
N LYS A 84 10.16 4.20 -1.94
CA LYS A 84 10.49 2.82 -2.25
C LYS A 84 10.89 2.72 -3.73
N GLY A 85 11.98 2.00 -4.01
CA GLY A 85 12.44 1.79 -5.39
C GLY A 85 11.40 1.01 -6.21
N ASN A 86 11.24 1.34 -7.48
CA ASN A 86 10.24 0.71 -8.36
C ASN A 86 10.46 -0.80 -8.53
N ASN A 87 11.71 -1.27 -8.37
CA ASN A 87 12.06 -2.70 -8.36
C ASN A 87 11.39 -3.47 -7.20
N SER A 88 10.96 -2.78 -6.15
CA SER A 88 10.34 -3.42 -4.98
C SER A 88 8.85 -3.72 -5.15
N PHE A 89 8.17 -3.16 -6.14
CA PHE A 89 6.72 -3.27 -6.27
C PHE A 89 6.28 -4.68 -6.58
N LEU A 90 5.22 -5.13 -5.89
CA LEU A 90 4.69 -6.49 -6.00
C LEU A 90 3.16 -6.49 -5.81
N GLY A 91 2.48 -7.34 -6.56
CA GLY A 91 1.04 -7.53 -6.50
C GLY A 91 0.57 -8.60 -5.50
N PRO A 92 -0.75 -8.82 -5.42
CA PRO A 92 -1.34 -9.85 -4.58
C PRO A 92 -0.96 -11.25 -5.08
N ASN A 93 -0.91 -12.22 -4.14
CA ASN A 93 -0.63 -13.64 -4.39
C ASN A 93 0.75 -13.95 -4.98
N GLU A 94 1.62 -12.95 -5.12
CA GLU A 94 2.99 -13.15 -5.56
C GLU A 94 3.92 -13.42 -4.37
N THR A 95 5.08 -14.01 -4.66
CA THR A 95 6.06 -14.37 -3.61
C THR A 95 6.97 -13.21 -3.29
N VAL A 96 6.99 -12.82 -2.03
CA VAL A 96 8.00 -11.91 -1.48
C VAL A 96 9.27 -12.70 -1.19
N ARG A 97 10.40 -12.25 -1.70
CA ARG A 97 11.67 -12.97 -1.61
C ARG A 97 12.58 -12.38 -0.55
N ARG A 98 13.12 -13.26 0.31
CA ARG A 98 14.21 -12.86 1.21
C ARG A 98 15.46 -12.50 0.39
N PRO A 99 16.03 -11.31 0.62
CA PRO A 99 17.25 -10.93 -0.10
C PRO A 99 18.43 -11.83 0.29
N GLU A 100 19.16 -12.37 -0.67
CA GLU A 100 20.36 -13.19 -0.42
C GLU A 100 21.46 -12.41 0.31
N SER A 101 21.52 -11.09 0.14
CA SER A 101 22.49 -10.19 0.77
C SER A 101 22.14 -9.77 2.19
N TYR A 102 21.01 -10.28 2.75
CA TYR A 102 20.53 -9.88 4.08
C TYR A 102 19.91 -11.03 4.85
N ASP A 103 20.58 -11.44 5.92
CA ASP A 103 20.18 -12.52 6.82
C ASP A 103 19.52 -12.04 8.13
N GLY A 104 19.37 -10.72 8.29
CA GLY A 104 18.77 -10.09 9.48
C GLY A 104 17.24 -10.14 9.50
N LYS A 105 16.65 -9.37 10.41
CA LYS A 105 15.20 -9.33 10.62
C LYS A 105 14.48 -8.66 9.46
N VAL A 106 13.61 -9.41 8.79
CA VAL A 106 12.61 -8.86 7.86
C VAL A 106 11.27 -8.81 8.57
N VAL A 107 10.65 -7.63 8.56
CA VAL A 107 9.36 -7.38 9.23
C VAL A 107 8.27 -7.08 8.21
N TYR A 108 7.04 -7.45 8.54
CA TYR A 108 5.82 -7.03 7.85
C TYR A 108 5.31 -5.75 8.49
N GLU A 109 4.68 -4.91 7.70
CA GLU A 109 4.02 -3.68 8.13
C GLU A 109 2.72 -3.54 7.31
N GLY A 110 1.58 -3.99 7.89
CA GLY A 110 0.27 -3.79 7.27
C GLY A 110 -0.14 -2.33 7.39
N GLU A 111 -0.62 -1.75 6.28
CA GLU A 111 -0.95 -0.33 6.18
C GLU A 111 -2.14 -0.06 5.25
N LEU A 112 -2.72 1.14 5.38
CA LEU A 112 -3.55 1.74 4.34
C LEU A 112 -2.65 2.38 3.28
N GLY A 113 -2.99 2.19 2.00
CA GLY A 113 -2.40 2.91 0.88
C GLY A 113 -3.38 3.89 0.27
N ILE A 114 -2.92 5.11 -0.03
CA ILE A 114 -3.66 6.10 -0.82
C ILE A 114 -3.21 5.95 -2.27
N VAL A 115 -4.14 5.82 -3.21
CA VAL A 115 -3.85 5.80 -4.64
C VAL A 115 -4.27 7.13 -5.26
N ILE A 116 -3.33 7.80 -5.92
CA ILE A 116 -3.57 9.09 -6.57
C ILE A 116 -4.39 8.88 -7.86
N GLY A 117 -5.39 9.72 -8.07
CA GLY A 117 -6.26 9.67 -9.25
C GLY A 117 -6.05 10.79 -10.24
N LYS A 118 -5.53 11.94 -9.77
CA LYS A 118 -5.25 13.12 -10.60
C LYS A 118 -3.90 13.68 -10.20
N GLU A 119 -3.16 14.20 -11.18
CA GLU A 119 -1.93 14.91 -10.92
C GLU A 119 -2.10 15.93 -9.79
N ALA A 120 -1.23 15.88 -8.79
CA ALA A 120 -1.25 16.74 -7.62
C ALA A 120 0.09 17.43 -7.46
N THR A 121 0.11 18.76 -7.64
CA THR A 121 1.27 19.65 -7.45
C THR A 121 0.82 20.88 -6.69
N ASN A 122 1.42 21.14 -5.53
CA ASN A 122 1.10 22.27 -4.65
C ASN A 122 -0.41 22.37 -4.33
N VAL A 123 -1.05 21.24 -4.01
CA VAL A 123 -2.49 21.16 -3.79
C VAL A 123 -2.85 21.61 -2.37
N PRO A 124 -3.75 22.60 -2.20
CA PRO A 124 -4.27 22.95 -0.88
C PRO A 124 -5.01 21.78 -0.23
N GLU A 125 -4.92 21.63 1.10
CA GLU A 125 -5.54 20.52 1.83
C GLU A 125 -7.05 20.39 1.54
N ALA A 126 -7.78 21.51 1.43
CA ALA A 126 -9.21 21.50 1.13
C ALA A 126 -9.58 20.93 -0.27
N GLU A 127 -8.60 20.84 -1.17
CA GLU A 127 -8.78 20.29 -2.53
C GLU A 127 -8.18 18.89 -2.68
N ALA A 128 -7.36 18.45 -1.72
CA ALA A 128 -6.53 17.26 -1.83
C ALA A 128 -7.34 15.96 -2.02
N GLU A 129 -8.52 15.86 -1.40
CA GLU A 129 -9.40 14.69 -1.56
C GLU A 129 -9.80 14.45 -3.02
N LYS A 130 -9.92 15.50 -3.83
CA LYS A 130 -10.27 15.39 -5.26
C LYS A 130 -9.17 14.75 -6.11
N HIS A 131 -7.97 14.63 -5.57
CA HIS A 131 -6.81 14.01 -6.20
C HIS A 131 -6.63 12.54 -5.78
N ILE A 132 -7.38 12.08 -4.77
CA ILE A 132 -7.39 10.69 -4.33
C ILE A 132 -8.34 9.89 -5.23
N PHE A 133 -7.85 8.80 -5.84
CA PHE A 133 -8.70 7.85 -6.55
C PHE A 133 -9.41 6.92 -5.59
N GLY A 134 -8.65 6.38 -4.63
CA GLY A 134 -9.17 5.45 -3.64
C GLY A 134 -8.06 4.92 -2.75
N TYR A 135 -8.37 3.80 -2.09
CA TYR A 135 -7.53 3.20 -1.06
C TYR A 135 -7.25 1.74 -1.37
N THR A 136 -6.09 1.25 -0.92
CA THR A 136 -5.63 -0.14 -1.11
C THR A 136 -4.96 -0.67 0.15
N CYS A 137 -4.79 -1.99 0.28
CA CYS A 137 -3.97 -2.56 1.33
C CYS A 137 -2.50 -2.52 0.94
N ILE A 138 -1.62 -2.30 1.93
CA ILE A 138 -0.17 -2.30 1.79
C ILE A 138 0.44 -3.32 2.76
N ASN A 139 1.52 -3.98 2.35
CA ASN A 139 2.48 -4.60 3.25
C ASN A 139 3.86 -3.98 2.95
N ASP A 140 4.26 -2.98 3.75
CA ASP A 140 5.52 -2.25 3.60
C ASP A 140 6.69 -3.03 4.25
N ILE A 141 7.20 -4.02 3.53
CA ILE A 141 8.22 -4.93 4.05
C ILE A 141 9.54 -4.22 4.26
N THR A 142 10.19 -4.54 5.40
CA THR A 142 11.36 -3.81 5.88
C THR A 142 12.46 -4.75 6.37
N ALA A 143 13.69 -4.57 5.86
CA ALA A 143 14.91 -5.14 6.43
C ALA A 143 15.37 -4.31 7.64
N ALA A 144 14.75 -4.55 8.79
CA ALA A 144 14.70 -3.61 9.92
C ALA A 144 16.08 -3.20 10.47
N GLU A 145 17.04 -4.13 10.53
CA GLU A 145 18.35 -3.87 11.11
C GLU A 145 19.26 -3.02 10.20
N LEU A 146 18.88 -2.85 8.91
CA LEU A 146 19.62 -1.99 7.99
C LEU A 146 19.38 -0.51 8.22
N ILE A 147 18.20 -0.13 8.75
CA ILE A 147 17.83 1.27 8.91
C ILE A 147 18.91 2.05 9.66
N ASN A 148 19.33 1.54 10.81
CA ASN A 148 20.29 2.20 11.70
C ASN A 148 21.66 1.49 11.71
N LYS A 149 22.00 0.72 10.66
CA LYS A 149 23.28 0.02 10.55
C LYS A 149 24.47 0.97 10.54
N ASP A 150 24.31 2.12 9.89
CA ASP A 150 25.26 3.22 9.94
C ASP A 150 24.69 4.35 10.80
N LYS A 151 25.50 4.84 11.75
CA LYS A 151 25.07 5.91 12.67
C LYS A 151 25.06 7.30 12.03
N THR A 152 25.74 7.48 10.91
CA THR A 152 25.85 8.77 10.21
C THR A 152 24.75 8.97 9.17
N PHE A 153 24.14 7.87 8.70
CA PHE A 153 23.12 7.92 7.65
C PHE A 153 22.12 6.78 7.77
N ALA A 154 20.87 7.09 8.10
CA ALA A 154 19.79 6.12 8.19
C ALA A 154 19.44 5.55 6.80
N GLN A 155 19.51 4.22 6.65
CA GLN A 155 19.38 3.49 5.38
C GLN A 155 17.92 3.13 5.05
N TRP A 156 17.00 4.09 5.19
CA TRP A 156 15.56 3.85 4.98
C TRP A 156 15.24 3.28 3.60
N VAL A 157 15.69 3.96 2.54
CA VAL A 157 15.44 3.52 1.15
C VAL A 157 16.01 2.12 0.93
N ARG A 158 17.24 1.85 1.36
CA ARG A 158 17.86 0.54 1.23
C ARG A 158 17.08 -0.55 1.98
N ALA A 159 16.63 -0.27 3.20
CA ALA A 159 15.91 -1.23 4.03
C ALA A 159 14.53 -1.61 3.47
N LYS A 160 13.90 -0.71 2.71
CA LYS A 160 12.53 -0.84 2.21
C LYS A 160 12.42 -1.06 0.69
N SER A 161 13.56 -1.09 -0.04
CA SER A 161 13.56 -1.19 -1.52
C SER A 161 14.25 -2.45 -2.06
N PHE A 162 14.35 -3.52 -1.27
CA PHE A 162 14.69 -4.81 -1.86
C PHE A 162 13.60 -5.24 -2.84
N ASP A 163 13.97 -6.01 -3.85
CA ASP A 163 12.99 -6.58 -4.78
C ASP A 163 11.85 -7.24 -4.01
N THR A 164 10.62 -7.01 -4.44
CA THR A 164 9.40 -7.56 -3.85
C THR A 164 8.97 -6.99 -2.48
N PHE A 165 9.61 -5.95 -1.94
CA PHE A 165 9.30 -5.41 -0.61
C PHE A 165 8.18 -4.34 -0.60
N GLY A 166 7.72 -3.87 -1.75
CA GLY A 166 6.64 -2.89 -1.90
C GLY A 166 5.33 -3.54 -2.33
N VAL A 167 4.66 -4.24 -1.42
CA VAL A 167 3.48 -5.07 -1.76
C VAL A 167 2.21 -4.27 -1.59
N PHE A 168 1.32 -4.27 -2.60
CA PHE A 168 0.04 -3.58 -2.53
C PHE A 168 -1.07 -4.22 -3.38
N GLY A 169 -2.32 -4.01 -3.00
CA GLY A 169 -3.52 -4.58 -3.59
C GLY A 169 -4.49 -5.09 -2.54
N PRO A 170 -5.39 -6.04 -2.84
CA PRO A 170 -5.62 -6.64 -4.16
C PRO A 170 -6.36 -5.69 -5.11
N TYR A 171 -7.12 -4.74 -4.57
CA TYR A 171 -7.97 -3.80 -5.28
C TYR A 171 -7.71 -2.37 -4.84
N ILE A 172 -8.24 -1.40 -5.59
CA ILE A 172 -8.41 -0.03 -5.15
C ILE A 172 -9.91 0.18 -4.89
N ALA A 173 -10.25 0.54 -3.67
CA ALA A 173 -11.63 0.86 -3.30
C ALA A 173 -11.88 2.37 -3.37
N THR A 174 -12.89 2.78 -4.12
CA THR A 174 -13.35 4.17 -4.21
C THR A 174 -14.61 4.39 -3.38
N GLY A 175 -14.83 5.62 -2.90
CA GLY A 175 -16.03 5.97 -2.12
C GLY A 175 -16.04 5.39 -0.70
N LEU A 176 -14.85 5.21 -0.10
CA LEU A 176 -14.67 4.88 1.31
C LEU A 176 -14.31 6.12 2.11
N ASP A 177 -14.75 6.18 3.35
CA ASP A 177 -14.25 7.12 4.35
C ASP A 177 -13.09 6.45 5.11
N PRO A 178 -11.83 6.87 4.88
CA PRO A 178 -10.67 6.24 5.51
C PRO A 178 -10.69 6.34 7.03
N ALA A 179 -11.34 7.34 7.62
CA ALA A 179 -11.40 7.49 9.08
C ALA A 179 -12.18 6.36 9.78
N THR A 180 -13.02 5.64 9.04
CA THR A 180 -13.79 4.51 9.57
C THR A 180 -13.09 3.16 9.44
N LEU A 181 -11.95 3.11 8.73
CA LEU A 181 -11.27 1.88 8.39
C LEU A 181 -10.37 1.38 9.52
N THR A 182 -10.16 0.06 9.51
CA THR A 182 -9.24 -0.65 10.41
C THR A 182 -8.32 -1.54 9.57
N VAL A 183 -7.02 -1.49 9.85
CA VAL A 183 -6.04 -2.40 9.27
C VAL A 183 -5.87 -3.60 10.19
N LYS A 184 -6.06 -4.78 9.64
CA LYS A 184 -5.81 -6.05 10.29
C LYS A 184 -4.69 -6.80 9.56
N THR A 185 -3.67 -7.25 10.30
CA THR A 185 -2.59 -8.07 9.73
C THR A 185 -2.52 -9.42 10.45
N VAL A 186 -2.50 -10.49 9.65
CA VAL A 186 -2.37 -11.88 10.10
C VAL A 186 -1.04 -12.44 9.59
N LEU A 187 -0.24 -13.01 10.47
CA LEU A 187 0.98 -13.75 10.15
C LEU A 187 0.79 -15.21 10.51
N ASN A 188 0.90 -16.11 9.55
CA ASN A 188 0.79 -17.57 9.75
C ASN A 188 -0.48 -17.96 10.53
N GLY A 189 -1.63 -17.37 10.18
CA GLY A 189 -2.92 -17.61 10.83
C GLY A 189 -3.13 -16.91 12.17
N ALA A 190 -2.14 -16.16 12.69
CA ALA A 190 -2.27 -15.41 13.95
C ALA A 190 -2.39 -13.91 13.71
N GLU A 191 -3.44 -13.28 14.27
CA GLU A 191 -3.59 -11.82 14.24
C GLU A 191 -2.42 -11.15 14.95
N ARG A 192 -1.81 -10.17 14.31
CA ARG A 192 -0.65 -9.41 14.79
C ARG A 192 -0.92 -7.93 14.92
N GLN A 193 -1.64 -7.36 13.94
CA GLN A 193 -2.02 -5.96 13.96
C GLN A 193 -3.54 -5.86 13.82
N ASN A 194 -4.11 -4.92 14.55
CA ASN A 194 -5.51 -4.54 14.44
C ASN A 194 -5.62 -3.11 14.99
N TYR A 195 -5.67 -2.11 14.11
CA TYR A 195 -5.62 -0.72 14.51
C TYR A 195 -6.46 0.16 13.59
N ALA A 196 -7.03 1.21 14.15
CA ALA A 196 -7.89 2.15 13.44
C ALA A 196 -7.07 3.18 12.65
N ILE A 197 -7.50 3.50 11.44
CA ILE A 197 -6.91 4.54 10.59
C ILE A 197 -7.15 5.94 11.17
N SER A 198 -8.19 6.13 11.96
CA SER A 198 -8.45 7.40 12.67
C SER A 198 -7.35 7.80 13.67
N ASP A 199 -6.42 6.88 14.01
CA ASP A 199 -5.25 7.15 14.86
C ASP A 199 -4.08 7.80 14.08
N MET A 200 -4.22 8.10 12.78
CA MET A 200 -3.18 8.78 12.00
C MET A 200 -2.95 10.22 12.47
N ILE A 201 -1.68 10.61 12.56
CA ILE A 201 -1.23 11.99 12.86
C ILE A 201 -1.56 12.91 11.66
N PHE A 202 -1.27 12.45 10.46
CA PHE A 202 -1.61 13.14 9.21
C PHE A 202 -2.64 12.33 8.44
N PRO A 203 -3.93 12.74 8.39
CA PRO A 203 -4.96 12.05 7.61
C PRO A 203 -4.72 12.17 6.10
N ALA A 204 -5.38 11.32 5.31
CA ALA A 204 -5.11 11.15 3.89
C ALA A 204 -5.12 12.45 3.05
N PRO A 205 -6.10 13.37 3.16
CA PRO A 205 -6.07 14.61 2.39
C PRO A 205 -4.88 15.50 2.76
N ARG A 206 -4.53 15.55 4.04
CA ARG A 206 -3.38 16.31 4.54
C ARG A 206 -2.05 15.74 4.04
N LEU A 207 -1.91 14.41 3.97
CA LEU A 207 -0.72 13.76 3.38
C LEU A 207 -0.57 14.13 1.91
N VAL A 208 -1.64 14.00 1.11
CA VAL A 208 -1.61 14.35 -0.31
C VAL A 208 -1.25 15.82 -0.50
N SER A 209 -1.83 16.72 0.29
CA SER A 209 -1.50 18.14 0.24
C SER A 209 -0.01 18.38 0.53
N LEU A 210 0.48 17.96 1.70
CA LEU A 210 1.85 18.23 2.15
C LEU A 210 2.89 17.64 1.19
N ILE A 211 2.72 16.38 0.78
CA ILE A 211 3.67 15.72 -0.13
C ILE A 211 3.61 16.35 -1.53
N SER A 212 2.44 16.85 -1.98
CA SER A 212 2.31 17.53 -3.27
C SER A 212 3.07 18.87 -3.34
N HIS A 213 3.39 19.47 -2.21
CA HIS A 213 4.25 20.66 -2.14
C HIS A 213 5.74 20.32 -2.33
N ASP A 214 6.13 19.09 -2.01
CA ASP A 214 7.52 18.63 -2.14
C ASP A 214 7.79 17.99 -3.50
N MET A 215 6.79 17.28 -4.05
CA MET A 215 6.91 16.58 -5.35
C MET A 215 5.56 16.41 -6.04
N THR A 216 5.54 16.44 -7.35
CA THR A 216 4.34 16.13 -8.13
C THR A 216 3.97 14.66 -7.96
N LEU A 217 2.71 14.40 -7.57
CA LEU A 217 2.12 13.07 -7.51
C LEU A 217 1.36 12.81 -8.82
N MET A 218 1.56 11.65 -9.41
CA MET A 218 0.95 11.25 -10.68
C MET A 218 -0.21 10.27 -10.45
N PRO A 219 -1.20 10.20 -11.36
CA PRO A 219 -2.22 9.16 -11.30
C PRO A 219 -1.59 7.77 -11.20
N GLY A 220 -2.09 6.95 -10.28
CA GLY A 220 -1.57 5.63 -9.99
C GLY A 220 -0.45 5.58 -8.94
N ASP A 221 0.18 6.71 -8.57
CA ASP A 221 1.15 6.75 -7.47
C ASP A 221 0.51 6.34 -6.13
N VAL A 222 1.32 5.75 -5.27
CA VAL A 222 0.86 5.18 -3.99
C VAL A 222 1.56 5.86 -2.82
N ILE A 223 0.77 6.27 -1.82
CA ILE A 223 1.29 6.72 -0.51
C ILE A 223 0.92 5.65 0.53
N CYS A 224 1.93 4.98 1.08
CA CYS A 224 1.79 4.09 2.23
C CYS A 224 1.68 4.94 3.49
N CYS A 225 0.55 4.86 4.19
CA CYS A 225 0.22 5.79 5.29
C CYS A 225 1.03 5.56 6.57
N GLY A 226 1.92 4.58 6.58
CA GLY A 226 2.61 4.12 7.78
C GLY A 226 1.82 3.05 8.52
N THR A 227 2.52 2.34 9.40
CA THR A 227 1.97 1.28 10.24
C THR A 227 1.82 1.71 11.70
N SER A 228 1.05 0.94 12.48
CA SER A 228 0.89 1.12 13.92
C SER A 228 1.43 -0.10 14.70
N LEU A 229 0.86 -0.37 15.85
CA LEU A 229 1.33 -1.43 16.77
C LEU A 229 1.22 -2.83 16.15
N GLY A 230 2.07 -3.76 16.61
CA GLY A 230 2.00 -5.17 16.25
C GLY A 230 2.91 -5.61 15.11
N VAL A 231 3.78 -4.72 14.61
CA VAL A 231 4.86 -5.08 13.67
C VAL A 231 5.74 -6.18 14.25
N GLY A 232 6.12 -7.15 13.44
CA GLY A 232 6.94 -8.28 13.87
C GLY A 232 7.72 -8.93 12.75
N SER A 233 8.65 -9.82 13.12
CA SER A 233 9.54 -10.49 12.17
C SER A 233 8.91 -11.75 11.60
N MET A 234 9.15 -11.98 10.31
CA MET A 234 8.89 -13.22 9.60
C MET A 234 10.07 -14.17 9.81
N LYS A 235 9.90 -15.17 10.69
CA LYS A 235 11.01 -16.01 11.19
C LYS A 235 11.09 -17.39 10.55
N GLU A 236 9.95 -17.88 10.05
CA GLU A 236 9.89 -19.22 9.47
C GLU A 236 10.50 -19.20 8.04
N PRO A 237 10.93 -20.37 7.53
CA PRO A 237 11.39 -20.46 6.13
C PRO A 237 10.35 -20.02 5.11
N SER A 238 9.07 -20.19 5.42
CA SER A 238 7.94 -19.67 4.65
C SER A 238 6.91 -19.08 5.59
N ASN A 239 6.46 -17.87 5.31
CA ASN A 239 5.47 -17.15 6.11
C ASN A 239 4.34 -16.66 5.20
N THR A 240 3.10 -16.81 5.65
CA THR A 240 1.95 -16.14 5.01
C THR A 240 1.66 -14.84 5.74
N VAL A 241 1.52 -13.76 4.98
CA VAL A 241 1.13 -12.44 5.50
C VAL A 241 -0.15 -12.03 4.79
N GLU A 242 -1.16 -11.68 5.56
CA GLU A 242 -2.45 -11.21 5.06
C GLU A 242 -2.74 -9.84 5.69
N VAL A 243 -2.93 -8.83 4.85
CA VAL A 243 -3.36 -7.50 5.27
C VAL A 243 -4.79 -7.29 4.79
N THR A 244 -5.72 -7.15 5.73
CA THR A 244 -7.15 -6.99 5.44
C THR A 244 -7.63 -5.62 5.88
N ILE A 245 -8.37 -4.95 4.99
CA ILE A 245 -9.13 -3.73 5.29
C ILE A 245 -10.54 -3.96 4.78
N GLU A 246 -11.53 -3.81 5.67
CA GLU A 246 -12.94 -3.99 5.30
C GLU A 246 -13.33 -3.00 4.20
N GLY A 247 -14.05 -3.48 3.18
CA GLY A 247 -14.41 -2.68 2.00
C GLY A 247 -13.33 -2.62 0.92
N ILE A 248 -12.08 -3.10 1.19
CA ILE A 248 -11.02 -3.21 0.18
C ILE A 248 -10.76 -4.67 -0.17
N GLY A 249 -10.63 -5.53 0.85
CA GLY A 249 -10.32 -6.94 0.70
C GLY A 249 -9.07 -7.35 1.47
N THR A 250 -8.48 -8.49 1.08
CA THR A 250 -7.30 -9.06 1.73
C THR A 250 -6.15 -9.16 0.73
N LEU A 251 -5.06 -8.47 1.02
CA LEU A 251 -3.78 -8.60 0.34
C LEU A 251 -3.02 -9.76 0.99
N ALA A 252 -2.86 -10.86 0.25
CA ALA A 252 -2.19 -12.07 0.74
C ALA A 252 -0.93 -12.35 -0.07
N ASN A 253 0.18 -12.65 0.62
CA ASN A 253 1.44 -12.99 0.00
C ASN A 253 2.20 -14.02 0.85
N VAL A 254 3.07 -14.78 0.21
CA VAL A 254 4.02 -15.68 0.87
C VAL A 254 5.40 -15.01 0.87
N PHE A 255 6.05 -14.98 2.02
CA PHE A 255 7.45 -14.57 2.19
C PHE A 255 8.34 -15.80 2.36
N GLN A 256 9.37 -15.94 1.53
CA GLN A 256 10.34 -17.04 1.58
C GLN A 256 11.70 -16.66 0.99
#